data_e40d63bc48a3b30cf4c7a5121b9fb19f
#
_entry.id   e40d63bc48a3b30cf4c7a5121b9fb19f
#
_cell.length_a   1.000
_cell.length_b   1.000
_cell.length_c   1.000
_cell.angle_alpha   90.00
_cell.angle_beta   90.00
_cell.angle_gamma   90.00
#
_symmetry.space_group_name_H-M   'P 1'
#
loop_
_entity.id
_entity.type
_entity.pdbx_description
1 polymer ?
#
loop_
_entity_poly.entity_id
_entity_poly.type
_entity_poly.pdbx_seq_one_letter_code
_entity_poly.pdbx_strand_id
1 'polypeptide(L)'
;MPNIVEITDLSAPELDAYARLTQAQLRSRLEPEKGIFIAESPKVIARALDAGYTPLSLLMERRQITGPAAEILTRCGDAPVYTADRDTLASLTGFELTRGVLCAFRRPLPRSVEEVCRNARRVAVLEGIVDSTNVGAIFRSAAALNMDAVLITPSCCDPLCRRAVRVSMGTVFQVPWAQIGASPADWPENGIAQLHALGFRTAAMALSDRSVSIDDAVLAAEPKLAIVLGTEGDGLAPSTIAACDHTVKIPMSHGVDSLNVAAASAVAFWQLGRR
;
A
#
# COMPACT_ATOMS: atom_id res chain seq x y z
N MET A 1 -0.78 3.67 -32.70
CA MET A 1 -2.17 3.25 -32.40
C MET A 1 -2.09 2.18 -31.31
N PRO A 2 -3.03 2.06 -30.37
CA PRO A 2 -2.98 1.01 -29.36
C PRO A 2 -2.98 -0.38 -30.02
N ASN A 3 -2.17 -1.29 -29.49
CA ASN A 3 -2.06 -2.67 -29.96
C ASN A 3 -3.26 -3.48 -29.40
N ILE A 4 -4.39 -3.49 -30.12
CA ILE A 4 -5.64 -4.12 -29.68
C ILE A 4 -5.63 -5.60 -30.09
N VAL A 5 -5.82 -6.48 -29.11
CA VAL A 5 -5.85 -7.93 -29.27
C VAL A 5 -7.19 -8.48 -28.77
N GLU A 6 -7.99 -9.05 -29.67
CA GLU A 6 -9.23 -9.72 -29.30
C GLU A 6 -8.94 -11.07 -28.64
N ILE A 7 -9.55 -11.32 -27.49
CA ILE A 7 -9.39 -12.58 -26.77
C ILE A 7 -10.26 -13.66 -27.45
N THR A 8 -9.59 -14.67 -27.95
CA THR A 8 -10.24 -15.87 -28.55
C THR A 8 -10.02 -17.15 -27.75
N ASP A 9 -9.00 -17.15 -26.89
CA ASP A 9 -8.65 -18.24 -25.99
C ASP A 9 -8.35 -17.73 -24.58
N LEU A 10 -9.17 -18.11 -23.60
CA LEU A 10 -9.01 -17.72 -22.19
C LEU A 10 -7.82 -18.40 -21.49
N SER A 11 -7.28 -19.47 -22.10
CA SER A 11 -6.12 -20.20 -21.57
C SER A 11 -4.78 -19.66 -22.07
N ALA A 12 -4.79 -18.62 -22.90
CA ALA A 12 -3.58 -18.03 -23.45
C ALA A 12 -2.66 -17.52 -22.33
N PRO A 13 -1.36 -17.88 -22.34
CA PRO A 13 -0.41 -17.52 -21.27
C PRO A 13 -0.30 -16.01 -21.01
N GLU A 14 -0.53 -15.19 -22.02
CA GLU A 14 -0.50 -13.74 -21.97
C GLU A 14 -1.59 -13.17 -21.05
N LEU A 15 -2.67 -13.93 -20.82
CA LEU A 15 -3.79 -13.55 -19.96
C LEU A 15 -3.60 -13.97 -18.49
N ASP A 16 -2.58 -14.74 -18.17
CA ASP A 16 -2.29 -15.22 -16.81
C ASP A 16 -2.25 -14.09 -15.75
N ALA A 17 -1.80 -12.90 -16.16
CA ALA A 17 -1.79 -11.72 -15.28
C ALA A 17 -3.19 -11.36 -14.76
N TYR A 18 -4.24 -11.69 -15.51
CA TYR A 18 -5.64 -11.36 -15.21
C TYR A 18 -6.49 -12.54 -14.77
N ALA A 19 -5.97 -13.76 -14.94
CA ALA A 19 -6.72 -14.97 -14.59
C ALA A 19 -6.94 -15.08 -13.08
N ARG A 20 -8.15 -15.48 -12.67
CA ARG A 20 -8.47 -15.85 -11.29
C ARG A 20 -8.09 -14.79 -10.24
N LEU A 21 -8.35 -13.53 -10.52
CA LEU A 21 -8.01 -12.41 -9.63
C LEU A 21 -8.75 -12.43 -8.26
N THR A 22 -9.80 -13.25 -8.13
CA THR A 22 -10.52 -13.46 -6.87
C THR A 22 -9.76 -14.37 -5.89
N GLN A 23 -8.80 -15.15 -6.37
CA GLN A 23 -7.99 -16.04 -5.53
C GLN A 23 -6.84 -15.24 -4.87
N ALA A 24 -7.16 -14.46 -3.84
CA ALA A 24 -6.23 -13.52 -3.20
C ALA A 24 -4.92 -14.17 -2.72
N GLN A 25 -4.99 -15.36 -2.10
CA GLN A 25 -3.79 -16.08 -1.61
C GLN A 25 -2.87 -16.51 -2.76
N LEU A 26 -3.46 -16.98 -3.87
CA LEU A 26 -2.70 -17.34 -5.06
C LEU A 26 -2.03 -16.10 -5.67
N ARG A 27 -2.78 -15.00 -5.78
CA ARG A 27 -2.30 -13.76 -6.40
C ARG A 27 -1.23 -13.05 -5.57
N SER A 28 -1.34 -13.05 -4.24
CA SER A 28 -0.31 -12.46 -3.37
C SER A 28 1.06 -13.14 -3.49
N ARG A 29 1.11 -14.40 -3.93
CA ARG A 29 2.35 -15.10 -4.28
C ARG A 29 2.76 -14.88 -5.74
N LEU A 30 1.85 -15.10 -6.68
CA LEU A 30 2.16 -15.07 -8.12
C LEU A 30 2.56 -13.69 -8.63
N GLU A 31 1.94 -12.62 -8.13
CA GLU A 31 2.25 -11.26 -8.60
C GLU A 31 3.69 -10.84 -8.28
N PRO A 32 4.21 -11.02 -7.05
CA PRO A 32 5.64 -10.78 -6.75
C PRO A 32 6.57 -11.72 -7.52
N GLU A 33 6.28 -13.02 -7.60
CA GLU A 33 7.10 -14.00 -8.30
C GLU A 33 7.23 -13.70 -9.80
N LYS A 34 6.16 -13.23 -10.42
CA LYS A 34 6.15 -12.81 -11.83
C LYS A 34 6.66 -11.38 -12.05
N GLY A 35 7.01 -10.66 -10.99
CA GLY A 35 7.48 -9.28 -11.06
C GLY A 35 6.42 -8.31 -11.58
N ILE A 36 5.14 -8.52 -11.22
CA ILE A 36 4.01 -7.70 -11.67
C ILE A 36 3.15 -7.21 -10.50
N PHE A 37 2.32 -6.22 -10.77
CA PHE A 37 1.15 -5.88 -9.97
C PHE A 37 0.00 -5.39 -10.85
N ILE A 38 -1.24 -5.42 -10.33
CA ILE A 38 -2.44 -5.05 -11.08
C ILE A 38 -3.04 -3.77 -10.53
N ALA A 39 -3.22 -2.78 -11.40
CA ALA A 39 -4.00 -1.57 -11.14
C ALA A 39 -5.38 -1.67 -11.81
N GLU A 40 -6.41 -1.17 -11.12
CA GLU A 40 -7.82 -1.21 -11.55
C GLU A 40 -8.38 0.21 -11.62
N SER A 41 -9.03 0.57 -12.69
CA SER A 41 -9.65 1.84 -13.07
C SER A 41 -8.71 2.84 -13.75
N PRO A 42 -9.24 3.67 -14.68
CA PRO A 42 -8.44 4.68 -15.38
C PRO A 42 -7.66 5.60 -14.43
N LYS A 43 -8.30 6.06 -13.36
CA LYS A 43 -7.68 6.97 -12.38
C LYS A 43 -6.49 6.35 -11.64
N VAL A 44 -6.60 5.07 -11.23
CA VAL A 44 -5.52 4.37 -10.53
C VAL A 44 -4.37 4.07 -11.49
N ILE A 45 -4.69 3.66 -12.72
CA ILE A 45 -3.72 3.41 -13.78
C ILE A 45 -2.96 4.71 -14.13
N ALA A 46 -3.67 5.84 -14.29
CA ALA A 46 -3.02 7.13 -14.53
C ALA A 46 -2.02 7.49 -13.43
N ARG A 47 -2.35 7.26 -12.15
CA ARG A 47 -1.43 7.49 -11.02
C ARG A 47 -0.19 6.60 -11.06
N ALA A 48 -0.34 5.34 -11.48
CA ALA A 48 0.81 4.45 -11.68
C ALA A 48 1.71 4.95 -12.81
N LEU A 49 1.12 5.40 -13.93
CA LEU A 49 1.86 6.02 -15.04
C LEU A 49 2.56 7.33 -14.62
N ASP A 50 1.90 8.18 -13.83
CA ASP A 50 2.47 9.41 -13.27
C ASP A 50 3.67 9.12 -12.36
N ALA A 51 3.64 8.01 -11.63
CA ALA A 51 4.73 7.54 -10.79
C ALA A 51 5.85 6.82 -11.58
N GLY A 52 5.74 6.73 -12.91
CA GLY A 52 6.78 6.16 -13.78
C GLY A 52 6.76 4.63 -13.89
N TYR A 53 5.69 3.96 -13.45
CA TYR A 53 5.57 2.50 -13.61
C TYR A 53 5.35 2.13 -15.07
N THR A 54 5.99 1.04 -15.50
CA THR A 54 5.91 0.55 -16.88
C THR A 54 4.70 -0.36 -17.05
N PRO A 55 3.72 -0.01 -17.90
CA PRO A 55 2.60 -0.90 -18.23
C PRO A 55 3.11 -2.06 -19.08
N LEU A 56 2.63 -3.27 -18.80
CA LEU A 56 2.94 -4.50 -19.53
C LEU A 56 1.82 -4.90 -20.47
N SER A 57 0.58 -4.76 -20.01
CA SER A 57 -0.63 -5.02 -20.81
C SER A 57 -1.85 -4.40 -20.15
N LEU A 58 -2.95 -4.28 -20.89
CA LEU A 58 -4.25 -3.84 -20.37
C LEU A 58 -5.33 -4.88 -20.70
N LEU A 59 -6.38 -4.91 -19.87
CA LEU A 59 -7.57 -5.73 -20.08
C LEU A 59 -8.82 -4.86 -19.89
N MET A 60 -9.72 -4.84 -20.88
CA MET A 60 -10.94 -4.04 -20.83
C MET A 60 -12.00 -4.48 -21.82
N GLU A 61 -13.25 -4.11 -21.56
CA GLU A 61 -14.29 -4.22 -22.58
C GLU A 61 -14.00 -3.29 -23.77
N ARG A 62 -14.39 -3.69 -24.98
CA ARG A 62 -14.16 -2.92 -26.21
C ARG A 62 -14.67 -1.47 -26.14
N ARG A 63 -15.81 -1.23 -25.47
CA ARG A 63 -16.37 0.12 -25.29
C ARG A 63 -15.47 1.07 -24.49
N GLN A 64 -14.56 0.56 -23.67
CA GLN A 64 -13.64 1.38 -22.87
C GLN A 64 -12.54 2.01 -23.72
N ILE A 65 -12.19 1.38 -24.85
CA ILE A 65 -11.08 1.82 -25.74
C ILE A 65 -11.32 3.24 -26.27
N THR A 66 -12.54 3.52 -26.73
CA THR A 66 -12.93 4.85 -27.22
C THR A 66 -13.62 5.71 -26.18
N GLY A 67 -13.75 5.20 -24.95
CA GLY A 67 -14.41 5.82 -23.82
C GLY A 67 -13.42 6.23 -22.72
N PRO A 68 -13.72 5.91 -21.43
CA PRO A 68 -12.94 6.37 -20.28
C PRO A 68 -11.46 5.94 -20.28
N ALA A 69 -11.07 4.91 -21.06
CA ALA A 69 -9.69 4.45 -21.14
C ALA A 69 -8.88 5.14 -22.25
N ALA A 70 -9.50 5.89 -23.14
CA ALA A 70 -8.83 6.46 -24.32
C ALA A 70 -7.58 7.27 -23.96
N GLU A 71 -7.64 8.10 -22.92
CA GLU A 71 -6.54 8.93 -22.47
C GLU A 71 -5.36 8.08 -21.96
N ILE A 72 -5.61 7.09 -21.11
CA ILE A 72 -4.52 6.24 -20.58
C ILE A 72 -3.88 5.38 -21.66
N LEU A 73 -4.62 4.98 -22.69
CA LEU A 73 -4.08 4.20 -23.79
C LEU A 73 -2.99 4.97 -24.57
N THR A 74 -3.11 6.27 -24.71
CA THR A 74 -2.08 7.10 -25.36
C THR A 74 -0.75 7.11 -24.59
N ARG A 75 -0.79 6.77 -23.30
CA ARG A 75 0.37 6.77 -22.39
C ARG A 75 0.99 5.38 -22.19
N CYS A 76 0.32 4.32 -22.68
CA CYS A 76 0.77 2.95 -22.48
C CYS A 76 1.70 2.41 -23.57
N GLY A 77 2.06 3.23 -24.57
CA GLY A 77 2.96 2.85 -25.66
C GLY A 77 2.41 1.67 -26.46
N ASP A 78 3.26 0.67 -26.69
CA ASP A 78 2.92 -0.54 -27.47
C ASP A 78 2.37 -1.68 -26.61
N ALA A 79 2.06 -1.42 -25.34
CA ALA A 79 1.49 -2.46 -24.45
C ALA A 79 0.20 -3.03 -25.04
N PRO A 80 0.06 -4.37 -25.14
CA PRO A 80 -1.13 -4.99 -25.72
C PRO A 80 -2.38 -4.68 -24.87
N VAL A 81 -3.47 -4.42 -25.59
CA VAL A 81 -4.80 -4.15 -25.03
C VAL A 81 -5.68 -5.35 -25.33
N TYR A 82 -5.80 -6.25 -24.38
CA TYR A 82 -6.69 -7.41 -24.51
C TYR A 82 -8.13 -6.99 -24.31
N THR A 83 -9.00 -7.40 -25.22
CA THR A 83 -10.42 -7.03 -25.18
C THR A 83 -11.34 -8.20 -25.49
N ALA A 84 -12.49 -8.22 -24.86
CA ALA A 84 -13.59 -9.13 -25.12
C ALA A 84 -14.91 -8.51 -24.67
N ASP A 85 -15.99 -9.28 -24.79
CA ASP A 85 -17.25 -8.94 -24.13
C ASP A 85 -17.17 -9.09 -22.60
N ARG A 86 -18.20 -8.58 -21.91
CA ARG A 86 -18.28 -8.53 -20.44
C ARG A 86 -18.22 -9.92 -19.81
N ASP A 87 -18.94 -10.89 -20.38
CA ASP A 87 -19.09 -12.23 -19.80
C ASP A 87 -17.78 -13.02 -19.93
N THR A 88 -17.11 -12.89 -21.06
CA THR A 88 -15.79 -13.46 -21.31
C THR A 88 -14.76 -12.90 -20.33
N LEU A 89 -14.73 -11.57 -20.12
CA LEU A 89 -13.84 -10.94 -19.15
C LEU A 89 -14.14 -11.36 -17.71
N ALA A 90 -15.42 -11.49 -17.35
CA ALA A 90 -15.81 -11.96 -16.02
C ALA A 90 -15.39 -13.42 -15.78
N SER A 91 -15.48 -14.26 -16.79
CA SER A 91 -15.01 -15.66 -16.74
C SER A 91 -13.50 -15.75 -16.51
N LEU A 92 -12.72 -14.91 -17.19
CA LEU A 92 -11.26 -14.85 -17.03
C LEU A 92 -10.86 -14.39 -15.63
N THR A 93 -11.39 -13.26 -15.19
CA THR A 93 -10.98 -12.58 -13.94
C THR A 93 -11.61 -13.17 -12.69
N GLY A 94 -12.76 -13.83 -12.83
CA GLY A 94 -13.59 -14.34 -11.74
C GLY A 94 -14.55 -13.30 -11.14
N PHE A 95 -14.69 -12.10 -11.75
CA PHE A 95 -15.64 -11.07 -11.34
C PHE A 95 -15.94 -10.09 -12.48
N GLU A 96 -17.06 -9.38 -12.39
CA GLU A 96 -17.40 -8.33 -13.35
C GLU A 96 -16.49 -7.10 -13.20
N LEU A 97 -15.94 -6.61 -14.32
CA LEU A 97 -15.08 -5.41 -14.35
C LEU A 97 -15.90 -4.12 -14.19
N THR A 98 -16.43 -3.87 -12.99
CA THR A 98 -17.28 -2.71 -12.69
C THR A 98 -16.57 -1.37 -12.87
N ARG A 99 -15.23 -1.34 -12.79
CA ARG A 99 -14.39 -0.15 -12.98
C ARG A 99 -13.74 -0.06 -14.36
N GLY A 100 -14.10 -0.98 -15.25
CA GLY A 100 -13.89 -0.95 -16.68
C GLY A 100 -12.54 -1.37 -17.21
N VAL A 101 -11.44 -1.14 -16.49
CA VAL A 101 -10.08 -1.36 -16.99
C VAL A 101 -9.17 -1.95 -15.92
N LEU A 102 -8.40 -2.96 -16.28
CA LEU A 102 -7.25 -3.46 -15.55
C LEU A 102 -5.96 -3.19 -16.34
N CYS A 103 -4.87 -2.94 -15.63
CA CYS A 103 -3.54 -2.84 -16.22
C CYS A 103 -2.54 -3.64 -15.37
N ALA A 104 -1.79 -4.51 -16.02
CA ALA A 104 -0.64 -5.17 -15.44
C ALA A 104 0.58 -4.26 -15.60
N PHE A 105 1.28 -3.98 -14.51
CA PHE A 105 2.49 -3.18 -14.47
C PHE A 105 3.69 -4.02 -14.07
N ARG A 106 4.86 -3.63 -14.53
CA ARG A 106 6.13 -4.15 -14.01
C ARG A 106 6.31 -3.72 -12.57
N ARG A 107 6.63 -4.67 -11.70
CA ARG A 107 6.94 -4.40 -10.31
C ARG A 107 8.31 -3.71 -10.21
N PRO A 108 8.45 -2.64 -9.43
CA PRO A 108 9.75 -2.00 -9.22
C PRO A 108 10.66 -2.91 -8.37
N LEU A 109 11.95 -2.67 -8.45
CA LEU A 109 12.89 -3.22 -7.47
C LEU A 109 12.57 -2.64 -6.09
N PRO A 110 12.69 -3.46 -5.02
CA PRO A 110 12.51 -2.97 -3.66
C PRO A 110 13.50 -1.83 -3.35
N ARG A 111 13.02 -0.78 -2.70
CA ARG A 111 13.86 0.30 -2.18
C ARG A 111 14.39 -0.07 -0.80
N SER A 112 15.55 0.46 -0.43
CA SER A 112 16.05 0.33 0.94
C SER A 112 15.38 1.32 1.89
N VAL A 113 15.42 1.02 3.20
CA VAL A 113 14.92 1.91 4.23
C VAL A 113 15.68 3.24 4.23
N GLU A 114 17.00 3.20 4.04
CA GLU A 114 17.88 4.38 3.97
C GLU A 114 17.51 5.28 2.80
N GLU A 115 17.23 4.69 1.64
CA GLU A 115 16.81 5.42 0.45
C GLU A 115 15.48 6.15 0.69
N VAL A 116 14.50 5.46 1.23
CA VAL A 116 13.16 5.98 1.48
C VAL A 116 13.15 7.02 2.60
N CYS A 117 13.99 6.84 3.64
CA CYS A 117 14.06 7.71 4.81
C CYS A 117 15.08 8.85 4.71
N ARG A 118 15.85 8.96 3.63
CA ARG A 118 16.96 9.92 3.49
C ARG A 118 16.58 11.35 3.88
N ASN A 119 15.46 11.84 3.40
CA ASN A 119 14.96 13.20 3.66
C ASN A 119 13.67 13.20 4.48
N ALA A 120 13.26 12.04 4.98
CA ALA A 120 12.02 11.89 5.72
C ALA A 120 12.15 12.44 7.14
N ARG A 121 11.09 13.06 7.61
CA ARG A 121 10.93 13.54 9.00
C ARG A 121 9.79 12.87 9.72
N ARG A 122 8.78 12.41 9.01
CA ARG A 122 7.59 11.71 9.52
C ARG A 122 7.37 10.44 8.73
N VAL A 123 7.58 9.30 9.36
CA VAL A 123 7.37 7.99 8.73
C VAL A 123 6.36 7.18 9.52
N ALA A 124 5.56 6.38 8.84
CA ALA A 124 4.72 5.37 9.46
C ALA A 124 5.41 4.01 9.36
N VAL A 125 5.35 3.23 10.44
CA VAL A 125 5.82 1.84 10.45
C VAL A 125 4.61 0.95 10.72
N LEU A 126 4.34 0.00 9.83
CA LEU A 126 3.24 -0.93 9.93
C LEU A 126 3.75 -2.29 10.42
N GLU A 127 3.33 -2.68 11.63
CA GLU A 127 3.72 -3.96 12.20
C GLU A 127 2.62 -4.99 11.98
N GLY A 128 2.90 -6.00 11.17
CA GLY A 128 2.05 -7.17 11.02
C GLY A 128 0.65 -6.92 10.44
N ILE A 129 0.41 -5.81 9.79
CA ILE A 129 -0.92 -5.49 9.24
C ILE A 129 -1.17 -6.32 7.98
N VAL A 130 -1.93 -7.39 8.12
CA VAL A 130 -2.20 -8.37 7.05
C VAL A 130 -3.41 -8.03 6.18
N ASP A 131 -4.37 -7.23 6.69
CA ASP A 131 -5.53 -6.81 5.90
C ASP A 131 -5.13 -5.74 4.88
N SER A 132 -5.22 -6.13 3.62
CA SER A 132 -4.96 -5.26 2.47
C SER A 132 -5.86 -4.03 2.40
N THR A 133 -7.05 -4.06 3.01
CA THR A 133 -7.95 -2.91 3.10
C THR A 133 -7.36 -1.86 4.04
N ASN A 134 -6.86 -2.30 5.19
CA ASN A 134 -6.21 -1.40 6.15
C ASN A 134 -4.91 -0.83 5.58
N VAL A 135 -4.06 -1.66 4.98
CA VAL A 135 -2.85 -1.17 4.30
C VAL A 135 -3.19 -0.11 3.26
N GLY A 136 -4.15 -0.36 2.38
CA GLY A 136 -4.58 0.60 1.37
C GLY A 136 -5.14 1.90 1.96
N ALA A 137 -5.93 1.84 3.02
CA ALA A 137 -6.49 3.00 3.70
C ALA A 137 -5.40 3.82 4.41
N ILE A 138 -4.43 3.16 5.05
CA ILE A 138 -3.28 3.81 5.69
C ILE A 138 -2.44 4.56 4.66
N PHE A 139 -2.12 3.96 3.51
CA PHE A 139 -1.40 4.65 2.43
C PHE A 139 -2.18 5.87 1.90
N ARG A 140 -3.50 5.78 1.84
CA ARG A 140 -4.34 6.91 1.45
C ARG A 140 -4.28 8.05 2.47
N SER A 141 -4.34 7.73 3.75
CA SER A 141 -4.19 8.69 4.84
C SER A 141 -2.78 9.29 4.88
N ALA A 142 -1.75 8.47 4.69
CA ALA A 142 -0.36 8.90 4.64
C ALA A 142 -0.12 9.94 3.52
N ALA A 143 -0.62 9.66 2.32
CA ALA A 143 -0.54 10.60 1.20
C ALA A 143 -1.29 11.91 1.46
N ALA A 144 -2.49 11.82 2.05
CA ALA A 144 -3.33 12.99 2.31
C ALA A 144 -2.81 13.88 3.45
N LEU A 145 -2.08 13.30 4.41
CA LEU A 145 -1.68 13.93 5.67
C LEU A 145 -0.17 14.14 5.79
N ASN A 146 0.53 14.22 4.65
CA ASN A 146 1.93 14.58 4.54
C ASN A 146 2.91 13.68 5.32
N MET A 147 2.67 12.36 5.34
CA MET A 147 3.69 11.42 5.75
C MET A 147 4.75 11.32 4.63
N ASP A 148 6.01 11.38 5.01
CA ASP A 148 7.12 11.35 4.05
C ASP A 148 7.37 9.94 3.50
N ALA A 149 7.11 8.90 4.30
CA ALA A 149 7.28 7.51 3.92
C ALA A 149 6.43 6.54 4.76
N VAL A 150 6.27 5.33 4.25
CA VAL A 150 5.69 4.19 4.97
C VAL A 150 6.69 3.02 4.96
N LEU A 151 6.95 2.45 6.12
CA LEU A 151 7.74 1.23 6.28
C LEU A 151 6.81 0.09 6.68
N ILE A 152 7.03 -1.09 6.12
CA ILE A 152 6.23 -2.28 6.44
C ILE A 152 7.15 -3.38 6.99
N THR A 153 6.72 -4.07 8.05
CA THR A 153 7.44 -5.27 8.50
C THR A 153 7.18 -6.45 7.55
N PRO A 154 8.04 -7.48 7.54
CA PRO A 154 7.91 -8.64 6.64
C PRO A 154 6.60 -9.41 6.75
N SER A 155 5.89 -9.30 7.88
CA SER A 155 4.58 -9.93 8.11
C SER A 155 3.39 -9.13 7.58
N CYS A 156 3.61 -7.92 7.06
CA CYS A 156 2.54 -7.10 6.49
C CYS A 156 2.08 -7.60 5.12
N CYS A 157 0.83 -7.27 4.78
CA CYS A 157 0.36 -7.39 3.42
C CYS A 157 1.16 -6.48 2.48
N ASP A 158 1.47 -7.00 1.30
CA ASP A 158 2.14 -6.26 0.24
C ASP A 158 1.30 -5.04 -0.22
N PRO A 159 1.85 -3.82 -0.16
CA PRO A 159 1.16 -2.60 -0.60
C PRO A 159 0.78 -2.60 -2.10
N LEU A 160 1.49 -3.36 -2.93
CA LEU A 160 1.18 -3.50 -4.35
C LEU A 160 0.17 -4.61 -4.66
N CYS A 161 -0.36 -5.33 -3.66
CA CYS A 161 -1.45 -6.25 -3.93
C CYS A 161 -2.67 -5.48 -4.47
N ARG A 162 -3.41 -6.07 -5.42
CA ARG A 162 -4.51 -5.39 -6.13
C ARG A 162 -5.51 -4.69 -5.21
N ARG A 163 -5.84 -5.30 -4.07
CA ARG A 163 -6.81 -4.73 -3.13
C ARG A 163 -6.28 -3.48 -2.43
N ALA A 164 -5.03 -3.47 -1.98
CA ALA A 164 -4.41 -2.29 -1.37
C ALA A 164 -4.26 -1.14 -2.39
N VAL A 165 -3.80 -1.45 -3.61
CA VAL A 165 -3.74 -0.49 -4.72
C VAL A 165 -5.12 0.14 -4.99
N ARG A 166 -6.17 -0.68 -5.02
CA ARG A 166 -7.55 -0.23 -5.25
C ARG A 166 -8.10 0.63 -4.11
N VAL A 167 -7.92 0.21 -2.85
CA VAL A 167 -8.42 0.91 -1.67
C VAL A 167 -7.69 2.24 -1.47
N SER A 168 -6.38 2.25 -1.67
CA SER A 168 -5.59 3.47 -1.65
C SER A 168 -5.94 4.44 -2.79
N MET A 169 -6.75 4.03 -3.76
CA MET A 169 -6.99 4.79 -4.99
C MET A 169 -5.69 5.12 -5.73
N GLY A 170 -4.66 4.28 -5.59
CA GLY A 170 -3.33 4.46 -6.18
C GLY A 170 -2.41 5.43 -5.44
N THR A 171 -2.75 5.89 -4.22
CA THR A 171 -1.82 6.73 -3.43
C THR A 171 -0.60 5.95 -2.94
N VAL A 172 -0.67 4.62 -2.93
CA VAL A 172 0.50 3.74 -2.71
C VAL A 172 1.67 4.05 -3.68
N PHE A 173 1.39 4.61 -4.85
CA PHE A 173 2.40 5.04 -5.81
C PHE A 173 2.98 6.44 -5.54
N GLN A 174 2.34 7.21 -4.66
CA GLN A 174 2.69 8.60 -4.35
C GLN A 174 3.53 8.72 -3.08
N VAL A 175 3.41 7.78 -2.14
CA VAL A 175 4.17 7.76 -0.89
C VAL A 175 5.30 6.74 -1.02
N PRO A 176 6.57 7.15 -0.85
CA PRO A 176 7.68 6.22 -0.82
C PRO A 176 7.50 5.17 0.27
N TRP A 177 7.85 3.92 -0.02
CA TRP A 177 7.78 2.85 0.99
C TRP A 177 8.88 1.82 0.80
N ALA A 178 9.25 1.14 1.89
CA ALA A 178 10.18 0.03 1.92
C ALA A 178 9.77 -1.01 2.96
N GLN A 179 10.27 -2.23 2.81
CA GLN A 179 10.20 -3.23 3.88
C GLN A 179 11.35 -3.01 4.85
N ILE A 180 11.05 -2.96 6.15
CA ILE A 180 12.03 -2.88 7.24
C ILE A 180 12.24 -4.27 7.82
N GLY A 181 13.49 -4.76 7.75
CA GLY A 181 13.83 -6.14 8.06
C GLY A 181 13.67 -7.10 6.87
N ALA A 182 14.52 -8.11 6.79
CA ALA A 182 14.46 -9.18 5.78
C ALA A 182 13.52 -10.31 6.21
N SER A 183 13.38 -10.53 7.52
CA SER A 183 12.57 -11.57 8.13
C SER A 183 11.78 -11.02 9.33
N PRO A 184 10.71 -11.69 9.78
CA PRO A 184 10.00 -11.29 11.00
C PRO A 184 10.89 -11.20 12.25
N ALA A 185 11.99 -11.95 12.30
CA ALA A 185 12.92 -11.92 13.43
C ALA A 185 13.76 -10.64 13.50
N ASP A 186 13.81 -9.83 12.43
CA ASP A 186 14.53 -8.56 12.42
C ASP A 186 13.75 -7.42 13.09
N TRP A 187 12.47 -7.65 13.39
CA TRP A 187 11.62 -6.69 14.06
C TRP A 187 11.23 -7.22 15.47
N PRO A 188 11.23 -6.38 16.54
CA PRO A 188 11.47 -4.91 16.49
C PRO A 188 12.93 -4.48 16.61
N GLU A 189 13.81 -5.29 17.20
CA GLU A 189 15.13 -4.87 17.67
C GLU A 189 16.00 -4.25 16.56
N ASN A 190 16.28 -5.00 15.49
CA ASN A 190 17.09 -4.51 14.39
C ASN A 190 16.43 -3.35 13.63
N GLY A 191 15.11 -3.43 13.42
CA GLY A 191 14.35 -2.38 12.73
C GLY A 191 14.34 -1.06 13.49
N ILE A 192 14.13 -1.08 14.81
CA ILE A 192 14.15 0.12 15.64
C ILE A 192 15.57 0.68 15.73
N ALA A 193 16.59 -0.18 15.86
CA ALA A 193 17.99 0.27 15.84
C ALA A 193 18.34 0.96 14.51
N GLN A 194 17.85 0.46 13.37
CA GLN A 194 18.02 1.08 12.05
C GLN A 194 17.33 2.47 12.00
N LEU A 195 16.12 2.61 12.54
CA LEU A 195 15.42 3.90 12.62
C LEU A 195 16.20 4.90 13.49
N HIS A 196 16.71 4.47 14.65
CA HIS A 196 17.55 5.31 15.51
C HIS A 196 18.83 5.77 14.79
N ALA A 197 19.49 4.86 14.04
CA ALA A 197 20.67 5.20 13.25
C ALA A 197 20.38 6.25 12.16
N LEU A 198 19.14 6.30 11.65
CA LEU A 198 18.65 7.31 10.70
C LEU A 198 18.16 8.60 11.40
N GLY A 199 18.26 8.66 12.74
CA GLY A 199 17.93 9.81 13.56
C GLY A 199 16.45 9.94 13.92
N PHE A 200 15.63 8.89 13.75
CA PHE A 200 14.24 8.91 14.18
C PHE A 200 14.11 8.58 15.66
N ARG A 201 13.19 9.26 16.35
CA ARG A 201 12.55 8.74 17.54
C ARG A 201 11.34 7.90 17.14
N THR A 202 11.00 6.92 17.96
CA THR A 202 9.95 5.95 17.67
C THR A 202 8.77 6.12 18.64
N ALA A 203 7.55 6.15 18.10
CA ALA A 203 6.30 6.33 18.85
C ALA A 203 5.36 5.15 18.60
N ALA A 204 5.25 4.24 19.58
CA ALA A 204 4.32 3.09 19.54
C ALA A 204 2.89 3.56 19.83
N MET A 205 1.99 3.40 18.86
CA MET A 205 0.56 3.67 19.07
C MET A 205 -0.07 2.54 19.87
N ALA A 206 -0.10 2.69 21.20
CA ALA A 206 -0.57 1.66 22.12
C ALA A 206 -1.08 2.24 23.44
N LEU A 207 -1.90 1.45 24.15
CA LEU A 207 -2.33 1.75 25.52
C LEU A 207 -1.41 1.07 26.52
N SER A 208 -0.84 1.87 27.43
CA SER A 208 -0.14 1.40 28.61
C SER A 208 -0.23 2.46 29.71
N ASP A 209 0.14 2.11 30.93
CA ASP A 209 0.16 3.06 32.06
C ASP A 209 1.14 4.23 31.85
N ARG A 210 2.12 4.06 30.96
CA ARG A 210 3.13 5.07 30.62
C ARG A 210 2.84 5.82 29.32
N SER A 211 1.68 5.58 28.68
CA SER A 211 1.35 6.24 27.41
C SER A 211 1.10 7.72 27.60
N VAL A 212 1.82 8.54 26.82
CA VAL A 212 1.54 9.97 26.68
C VAL A 212 0.38 10.19 25.73
N SER A 213 -0.30 11.32 25.87
CA SER A 213 -1.36 11.68 24.92
C SER A 213 -0.77 12.07 23.55
N ILE A 214 -1.49 11.78 22.49
CA ILE A 214 -1.06 12.08 21.11
C ILE A 214 -0.83 13.59 20.85
N ASP A 215 -1.44 14.45 21.65
CA ASP A 215 -1.28 15.91 21.60
C ASP A 215 -0.15 16.43 22.51
N ASP A 216 0.63 15.54 23.14
CA ASP A 216 1.76 15.93 23.97
C ASP A 216 2.81 16.68 23.14
N ALA A 217 3.25 17.82 23.66
CA ALA A 217 4.22 18.68 22.98
C ALA A 217 5.56 17.99 22.69
N VAL A 218 5.95 16.97 23.47
CA VAL A 218 7.18 16.22 23.27
C VAL A 218 7.21 15.55 21.88
N LEU A 219 6.07 15.03 21.42
CA LEU A 219 5.98 14.36 20.11
C LEU A 219 6.09 15.36 18.96
N ALA A 220 5.49 16.53 19.10
CA ALA A 220 5.57 17.60 18.09
C ALA A 220 7.00 18.20 17.99
N ALA A 221 7.75 18.18 19.09
CA ALA A 221 9.12 18.70 19.15
C ALA A 221 10.16 17.78 18.50
N GLU A 222 9.83 16.48 18.28
CA GLU A 222 10.76 15.54 17.68
C GLU A 222 11.08 15.92 16.22
N PRO A 223 12.36 16.13 15.86
CA PRO A 223 12.75 16.51 14.51
C PRO A 223 12.39 15.44 13.48
N LYS A 224 12.56 14.17 13.86
CA LYS A 224 12.22 12.98 13.08
C LYS A 224 11.44 12.00 13.95
N LEU A 225 10.25 11.62 13.52
CA LEU A 225 9.37 10.71 14.27
C LEU A 225 8.89 9.56 13.36
N ALA A 226 9.08 8.32 13.84
CA ALA A 226 8.53 7.11 13.27
C ALA A 226 7.31 6.67 14.12
N ILE A 227 6.13 6.68 13.51
CA ILE A 227 4.85 6.33 14.14
C ILE A 227 4.59 4.85 13.86
N VAL A 228 4.65 4.01 14.90
CA VAL A 228 4.50 2.55 14.79
C VAL A 228 3.06 2.16 15.07
N LEU A 229 2.44 1.46 14.11
CA LEU A 229 1.04 1.04 14.13
C LEU A 229 0.96 -0.49 14.07
N GLY A 230 0.22 -1.10 14.99
CA GLY A 230 0.06 -2.55 15.11
C GLY A 230 -1.19 -3.10 14.44
N THR A 231 -1.41 -4.40 14.64
CA THR A 231 -2.55 -5.14 14.09
C THR A 231 -3.88 -4.72 14.72
N GLU A 232 -4.99 -5.07 14.08
CA GLU A 232 -6.30 -5.05 14.71
C GLU A 232 -6.42 -6.21 15.71
N GLY A 233 -6.95 -5.92 16.87
CA GLY A 233 -7.13 -6.89 17.96
C GLY A 233 -5.93 -6.91 18.91
N ASP A 234 -4.81 -7.48 18.51
CA ASP A 234 -3.65 -7.67 19.40
C ASP A 234 -2.79 -6.38 19.53
N GLY A 235 -2.93 -5.42 18.60
CA GLY A 235 -2.15 -4.19 18.60
C GLY A 235 -0.68 -4.43 18.25
N LEU A 236 0.21 -3.71 18.92
CA LEU A 236 1.67 -3.86 18.83
C LEU A 236 2.17 -4.95 19.78
N ALA A 237 3.20 -5.67 19.36
CA ALA A 237 3.86 -6.64 20.24
C ALA A 237 4.43 -5.95 21.50
N PRO A 238 4.38 -6.58 22.68
CA PRO A 238 4.96 -6.01 23.90
C PRO A 238 6.44 -5.66 23.76
N SER A 239 7.20 -6.44 22.99
CA SER A 239 8.61 -6.17 22.67
C SER A 239 8.78 -4.87 21.86
N THR A 240 7.90 -4.62 20.92
CA THR A 240 7.90 -3.37 20.12
C THR A 240 7.58 -2.16 20.98
N ILE A 241 6.55 -2.26 21.85
CA ILE A 241 6.20 -1.19 22.79
C ILE A 241 7.37 -0.88 23.74
N ALA A 242 8.04 -1.91 24.21
CA ALA A 242 9.19 -1.75 25.12
C ALA A 242 10.43 -1.15 24.44
N ALA A 243 10.62 -1.41 23.15
CA ALA A 243 11.77 -0.93 22.38
C ALA A 243 11.59 0.50 21.84
N CYS A 244 10.35 1.00 21.74
CA CYS A 244 10.08 2.36 21.28
C CYS A 244 10.40 3.42 22.33
N ASP A 245 10.81 4.63 21.87
CA ASP A 245 11.11 5.77 22.73
C ASP A 245 9.86 6.32 23.45
N HIS A 246 8.72 6.33 22.75
CA HIS A 246 7.45 6.81 23.29
C HIS A 246 6.36 5.76 23.10
N THR A 247 5.47 5.64 24.09
CA THR A 247 4.18 4.95 23.93
C THR A 247 3.10 6.02 23.90
N VAL A 248 2.25 6.02 22.88
CA VAL A 248 1.33 7.10 22.57
C VAL A 248 -0.09 6.57 22.47
N LYS A 249 -1.02 7.24 23.18
CA LYS A 249 -2.45 6.93 23.11
C LYS A 249 -3.25 8.06 22.48
N ILE A 250 -4.30 7.68 21.77
CA ILE A 250 -5.37 8.59 21.36
C ILE A 250 -6.37 8.62 22.52
N PRO A 251 -6.63 9.77 23.15
CA PRO A 251 -7.65 9.85 24.21
C PRO A 251 -9.03 9.48 23.64
N MET A 252 -9.71 8.53 24.30
CA MET A 252 -11.01 8.04 23.89
C MET A 252 -12.02 8.16 25.02
N SER A 253 -13.31 8.17 24.66
CA SER A 253 -14.43 8.28 25.60
C SER A 253 -15.26 7.00 25.65
N HIS A 254 -16.17 6.91 26.60
CA HIS A 254 -17.17 5.84 26.72
C HIS A 254 -16.60 4.42 26.90
N GLY A 255 -15.38 4.30 27.43
CA GLY A 255 -14.75 2.98 27.64
C GLY A 255 -14.27 2.31 26.35
N VAL A 256 -14.23 3.05 25.24
CA VAL A 256 -13.59 2.58 24.00
C VAL A 256 -12.07 2.63 24.19
N ASP A 257 -11.38 1.54 23.92
CA ASP A 257 -9.94 1.37 24.12
C ASP A 257 -9.14 1.37 22.80
N SER A 258 -9.81 1.14 21.67
CA SER A 258 -9.15 1.02 20.37
C SER A 258 -10.00 1.57 19.23
N LEU A 259 -9.34 1.93 18.13
CA LEU A 259 -9.92 2.24 16.83
C LEU A 259 -9.39 1.23 15.82
N ASN A 260 -10.15 1.00 14.74
CA ASN A 260 -9.59 0.37 13.55
C ASN A 260 -8.28 1.04 13.17
N VAL A 261 -7.26 0.25 12.82
CA VAL A 261 -5.89 0.76 12.61
C VAL A 261 -5.80 1.82 11.51
N ALA A 262 -6.64 1.75 10.48
CA ALA A 262 -6.68 2.78 9.44
C ALA A 262 -7.27 4.10 9.97
N ALA A 263 -8.26 4.03 10.87
CA ALA A 263 -8.80 5.21 11.54
C ALA A 263 -7.78 5.80 12.52
N ALA A 264 -7.14 4.97 13.35
CA ALA A 264 -6.07 5.37 14.26
C ALA A 264 -4.91 6.04 13.49
N SER A 265 -4.51 5.48 12.35
CA SER A 265 -3.46 6.07 11.51
C SER A 265 -3.83 7.46 11.00
N ALA A 266 -5.07 7.68 10.58
CA ALA A 266 -5.52 8.98 10.10
C ALA A 266 -5.46 10.05 11.22
N VAL A 267 -5.87 9.70 12.44
CA VAL A 267 -5.77 10.59 13.61
C VAL A 267 -4.29 10.87 13.93
N ALA A 268 -3.44 9.84 13.96
CA ALA A 268 -2.03 9.97 14.25
C ALA A 268 -1.31 10.84 13.20
N PHE A 269 -1.59 10.63 11.92
CA PHE A 269 -0.97 11.40 10.84
C PHE A 269 -1.46 12.85 10.81
N TRP A 270 -2.73 13.09 11.15
CA TRP A 270 -3.26 14.44 11.29
C TRP A 270 -2.55 15.21 12.42
N GLN A 271 -2.39 14.59 13.59
CA GLN A 271 -1.82 15.22 14.76
C GLN A 271 -0.30 15.35 14.67
N LEU A 272 0.39 14.29 14.23
CA LEU A 272 1.85 14.17 14.27
C LEU A 272 2.52 14.36 12.91
N GLY A 273 1.77 14.36 11.83
CA GLY A 273 2.27 14.54 10.48
C GLY A 273 2.82 15.94 10.24
N ARG A 274 3.61 16.10 9.19
CA ARG A 274 4.18 17.38 8.79
C ARG A 274 3.07 18.31 8.28
N ARG A 275 2.96 19.49 8.83
CA ARG A 275 2.11 20.60 8.36
C ARG A 275 2.94 21.66 7.66
#